data_7ee9857a1455abb689064329a4736ae5
#
_entry.id   7ee9857a1455abb689064329a4736ae5
#
_cell.length_a   1.000
_cell.length_b   1.000
_cell.length_c   1.000
_cell.angle_alpha   90.00
_cell.angle_beta   90.00
_cell.angle_gamma   90.00
#
_symmetry.space_group_name_H-M   'P 1'
#
loop_
_entity.id
_entity.type
_entity.pdbx_description
1 polymer ?
#
loop_
_entity_poly.entity_id
_entity_poly.type
_entity_poly.pdbx_seq_one_letter_code
_entity_poly.pdbx_strand_id
1 'polypeptide(L)'
;MRLGSVISEALRNIGSGTAHAVVMFLAVLLAGTLLGGYEAASVIGLEREATTRITALADTTTIMGTAIDGSVCDRLAGIDDGPSMAGAMRIGDPLTPVSTPGKDITSYQITPGMIDLLAAADATGRTRPDASGIWVSSDVAHDFGLAVGGPFATDHGTATVAGVFDWPNDGRDTRFVYAILVPVSATDGTFTECWARQWPASDQTETLLYSTVVAADGQNPAGVMAVNKGFDSHYDAQAGYLNRMTRWTPLAALAVGLLLGIVSVRRRRLEYAGALHSGQTKGAQLLGIAIETLIWGGSASAAGAGLLVAYCVRMSQSDPMAVLVAALRTPAALFAGVMVAAMLSGLTIRESQLFRFFKHR
;
A
#
# COMPACT_ATOMS: atom_id res chain seq x y z
N MET A 1 0.98 -16.56 50.32
CA MET A 1 1.68 -15.24 50.23
C MET A 1 0.66 -14.15 49.84
N ARG A 2 0.83 -12.95 50.36
CA ARG A 2 -0.03 -11.81 49.97
C ARG A 2 0.40 -11.30 48.57
N LEU A 3 -0.55 -10.92 47.73
CA LEU A 3 -0.29 -10.44 46.36
C LEU A 3 0.78 -9.33 46.32
N GLY A 4 0.70 -8.38 47.27
CA GLY A 4 1.67 -7.27 47.35
C GLY A 4 3.11 -7.72 47.59
N SER A 5 3.35 -8.85 48.30
CA SER A 5 4.69 -9.39 48.50
C SER A 5 5.28 -9.99 47.24
N VAL A 6 4.45 -10.64 46.39
CA VAL A 6 4.89 -11.19 45.09
C VAL A 6 5.25 -10.07 44.10
N ILE A 7 4.44 -9.01 44.08
CA ILE A 7 4.72 -7.84 43.24
C ILE A 7 6.04 -7.15 43.67
N SER A 8 6.21 -6.92 44.99
CA SER A 8 7.44 -6.31 45.53
C SER A 8 8.67 -7.14 45.27
N GLU A 9 8.59 -8.48 45.30
CA GLU A 9 9.67 -9.39 44.96
C GLU A 9 10.02 -9.32 43.47
N ALA A 10 9.01 -9.36 42.59
CA ALA A 10 9.22 -9.23 41.13
C ALA A 10 9.90 -7.90 40.77
N LEU A 11 9.45 -6.78 41.33
CA LEU A 11 10.06 -5.47 41.13
C LEU A 11 11.52 -5.42 41.62
N ARG A 12 11.80 -6.05 42.79
CA ARG A 12 13.17 -6.12 43.32
C ARG A 12 14.07 -6.94 42.39
N ASN A 13 13.59 -8.07 41.86
CA ASN A 13 14.35 -8.91 40.92
C ASN A 13 14.70 -8.16 39.64
N ILE A 14 13.79 -7.32 39.14
CA ILE A 14 14.05 -6.45 37.99
C ILE A 14 15.10 -5.39 38.34
N GLY A 15 14.93 -4.71 39.48
CA GLY A 15 15.81 -3.62 39.92
C GLY A 15 17.22 -4.09 40.29
N SER A 16 17.38 -5.29 40.87
CA SER A 16 18.68 -5.88 41.20
C SER A 16 19.41 -6.52 40.01
N GLY A 17 18.75 -6.61 38.83
CA GLY A 17 19.32 -7.23 37.64
C GLY A 17 19.24 -8.77 37.62
N THR A 18 18.78 -9.42 38.67
CA THR A 18 18.67 -10.90 38.75
C THR A 18 17.72 -11.47 37.69
N ALA A 19 16.69 -10.71 37.32
CA ALA A 19 15.74 -11.06 36.25
C ALA A 19 16.33 -10.91 34.83
N HIS A 20 17.55 -10.38 34.68
CA HIS A 20 18.13 -10.02 33.38
C HIS A 20 17.16 -9.20 32.49
N ALA A 21 16.31 -8.39 33.12
CA ALA A 21 15.17 -7.71 32.47
C ALA A 21 15.63 -6.81 31.32
N VAL A 22 16.76 -6.10 31.47
CA VAL A 22 17.29 -5.22 30.40
C VAL A 22 17.70 -6.02 29.14
N VAL A 23 18.39 -7.15 29.32
CA VAL A 23 18.81 -7.98 28.18
C VAL A 23 17.59 -8.58 27.48
N MET A 24 16.62 -9.06 28.25
CA MET A 24 15.38 -9.64 27.70
C MET A 24 14.51 -8.58 27.03
N PHE A 25 14.42 -7.37 27.62
CA PHE A 25 13.79 -6.21 27.02
C PHE A 25 14.38 -5.88 25.65
N LEU A 26 15.72 -5.74 25.58
CA LEU A 26 16.41 -5.43 24.32
C LEU A 26 16.24 -6.56 23.29
N ALA A 27 16.28 -7.82 23.70
CA ALA A 27 16.07 -8.95 22.79
C ALA A 27 14.66 -8.94 22.19
N VAL A 28 13.61 -8.70 23.00
CA VAL A 28 12.22 -8.59 22.51
C VAL A 28 12.03 -7.36 21.66
N LEU A 29 12.57 -6.20 22.08
CA LEU A 29 12.49 -4.96 21.31
C LEU A 29 13.11 -5.13 19.93
N LEU A 30 14.36 -5.63 19.86
CA LEU A 30 15.06 -5.83 18.59
C LEU A 30 14.34 -6.87 17.70
N ALA A 31 13.97 -8.02 18.24
CA ALA A 31 13.28 -9.04 17.46
C ALA A 31 11.91 -8.54 16.95
N GLY A 32 11.13 -7.87 17.80
CA GLY A 32 9.83 -7.33 17.44
C GLY A 32 9.90 -6.22 16.41
N THR A 33 10.85 -5.29 16.56
CA THR A 33 11.02 -4.17 15.63
C THR A 33 11.62 -4.61 14.30
N LEU A 34 12.58 -5.54 14.29
CA LEU A 34 13.18 -6.03 13.03
C LEU A 34 12.19 -6.85 12.22
N LEU A 35 11.51 -7.82 12.85
CA LEU A 35 10.54 -8.65 12.14
C LEU A 35 9.28 -7.86 11.75
N GLY A 36 8.75 -7.01 12.65
CA GLY A 36 7.61 -6.15 12.34
C GLY A 36 7.96 -5.06 11.31
N GLY A 37 9.17 -4.50 11.38
CA GLY A 37 9.68 -3.54 10.39
C GLY A 37 9.88 -4.17 9.02
N TYR A 38 10.34 -5.42 8.95
CA TYR A 38 10.44 -6.15 7.69
C TYR A 38 9.06 -6.39 7.05
N GLU A 39 8.05 -6.78 7.86
CA GLU A 39 6.66 -6.88 7.38
C GLU A 39 6.14 -5.54 6.89
N ALA A 40 6.31 -4.45 7.68
CA ALA A 40 5.89 -3.11 7.30
C ALA A 40 6.56 -2.65 6.00
N ALA A 41 7.88 -2.82 5.87
CA ALA A 41 8.62 -2.45 4.67
C ALA A 41 8.16 -3.21 3.42
N SER A 42 7.83 -4.51 3.57
CA SER A 42 7.28 -5.33 2.49
C SER A 42 5.92 -4.81 2.01
N VAL A 43 5.02 -4.50 2.94
CA VAL A 43 3.67 -3.98 2.59
C VAL A 43 3.76 -2.57 1.99
N ILE A 44 4.61 -1.69 2.54
CA ILE A 44 4.88 -0.36 1.98
C ILE A 44 5.49 -0.47 0.57
N GLY A 45 6.34 -1.47 0.33
CA GLY A 45 6.89 -1.73 -1.01
C GLY A 45 5.79 -2.05 -2.03
N LEU A 46 4.83 -2.89 -1.66
CA LEU A 46 3.66 -3.19 -2.51
C LEU A 46 2.74 -1.98 -2.70
N GLU A 47 2.55 -1.16 -1.66
CA GLU A 47 1.79 0.09 -1.75
C GLU A 47 2.45 1.07 -2.75
N ARG A 48 3.77 1.24 -2.67
CA ARG A 48 4.52 2.10 -3.60
C ARG A 48 4.45 1.59 -5.03
N GLU A 49 4.59 0.29 -5.23
CA GLU A 49 4.44 -0.32 -6.55
C GLU A 49 3.04 -0.06 -7.13
N ALA A 50 1.98 -0.27 -6.32
CA ALA A 50 0.62 0.04 -6.72
C ALA A 50 0.44 1.52 -7.08
N THR A 51 0.92 2.44 -6.23
CA THR A 51 0.85 3.88 -6.48
C THR A 51 1.60 4.27 -7.76
N THR A 52 2.80 3.71 -7.98
CA THR A 52 3.59 3.97 -9.19
C THR A 52 2.83 3.52 -10.44
N ARG A 53 2.21 2.34 -10.41
CA ARG A 53 1.42 1.82 -11.54
C ARG A 53 0.17 2.66 -11.81
N ILE A 54 -0.55 3.04 -10.76
CA ILE A 54 -1.76 3.88 -10.84
C ILE A 54 -1.43 5.26 -11.42
N THR A 55 -0.36 5.91 -10.97
CA THR A 55 0.07 7.22 -11.48
C THR A 55 0.61 7.14 -12.91
N ALA A 56 1.20 6.02 -13.28
CA ALA A 56 1.69 5.76 -14.63
C ALA A 56 0.58 5.29 -15.61
N LEU A 57 -0.70 5.26 -15.21
CA LEU A 57 -1.80 4.72 -16.01
C LEU A 57 -1.59 3.26 -16.46
N ALA A 58 -0.83 2.48 -15.69
CA ALA A 58 -0.65 1.06 -15.95
C ALA A 58 -1.89 0.22 -15.56
N ASP A 59 -2.84 0.83 -14.86
CA ASP A 59 -4.17 0.33 -14.52
C ASP A 59 -5.24 0.69 -15.57
N THR A 60 -4.81 1.27 -16.70
CA THR A 60 -5.70 1.77 -17.75
C THR A 60 -5.53 0.94 -19.02
N THR A 61 -6.64 0.45 -19.53
CA THR A 61 -6.73 -0.33 -20.77
C THR A 61 -7.53 0.47 -21.80
N THR A 62 -7.12 0.42 -23.06
CA THR A 62 -7.84 1.05 -24.16
C THR A 62 -8.29 0.01 -25.17
N ILE A 63 -9.47 0.22 -25.75
CA ILE A 63 -9.89 -0.43 -26.98
C ILE A 63 -9.76 0.57 -28.12
N MET A 64 -9.17 0.13 -29.22
CA MET A 64 -9.06 0.92 -30.45
C MET A 64 -9.93 0.27 -31.51
N GLY A 65 -10.72 1.08 -32.22
CA GLY A 65 -11.65 0.63 -33.26
C GLY A 65 -12.11 1.75 -34.16
N THR A 66 -12.82 1.42 -35.23
CA THR A 66 -13.28 2.39 -36.23
C THR A 66 -14.52 3.16 -35.80
N ALA A 67 -15.36 2.60 -34.93
CA ALA A 67 -16.57 3.24 -34.46
C ALA A 67 -16.90 2.80 -33.02
N ILE A 68 -16.66 3.68 -32.06
CA ILE A 68 -16.89 3.49 -30.63
C ILE A 68 -17.95 4.49 -30.19
N ASP A 69 -18.93 4.04 -29.41
CA ASP A 69 -19.94 4.90 -28.78
C ASP A 69 -19.37 5.57 -27.53
N GLY A 70 -19.18 6.89 -27.59
CA GLY A 70 -18.66 7.67 -26.47
C GLY A 70 -19.55 7.65 -25.23
N SER A 71 -20.88 7.62 -25.41
CA SER A 71 -21.84 7.58 -24.30
C SER A 71 -21.82 6.24 -23.58
N VAL A 72 -21.63 5.15 -24.31
CA VAL A 72 -21.46 3.81 -23.70
C VAL A 72 -20.12 3.76 -22.98
N CYS A 73 -19.05 4.30 -23.58
CA CYS A 73 -17.74 4.36 -22.96
C CYS A 73 -17.76 5.11 -21.61
N ASP A 74 -18.28 6.35 -21.59
CA ASP A 74 -18.34 7.15 -20.34
C ASP A 74 -19.18 6.45 -19.24
N ARG A 75 -20.25 5.72 -19.64
CA ARG A 75 -21.09 4.98 -18.68
C ARG A 75 -20.43 3.74 -18.07
N LEU A 76 -19.33 3.24 -18.61
CA LEU A 76 -18.62 2.11 -18.00
C LEU A 76 -18.18 2.42 -16.56
N ALA A 77 -17.87 3.67 -16.25
CA ALA A 77 -17.51 4.13 -14.90
C ALA A 77 -18.64 4.01 -13.86
N GLY A 78 -19.89 3.77 -14.30
CA GLY A 78 -21.04 3.60 -13.41
C GLY A 78 -21.47 2.15 -13.19
N ILE A 79 -20.72 1.17 -13.71
CA ILE A 79 -21.05 -0.25 -13.61
C ILE A 79 -20.48 -0.80 -12.29
N ASP A 80 -21.32 -1.53 -11.54
CA ASP A 80 -20.88 -2.23 -10.34
C ASP A 80 -19.76 -3.22 -10.68
N ASP A 81 -18.67 -3.23 -9.91
CA ASP A 81 -17.45 -4.00 -10.15
C ASP A 81 -16.74 -3.71 -11.49
N GLY A 82 -17.13 -2.65 -12.18
CA GLY A 82 -16.54 -2.17 -13.43
C GLY A 82 -15.40 -1.17 -13.23
N PRO A 83 -14.97 -0.53 -14.35
CA PRO A 83 -13.96 0.52 -14.31
C PRO A 83 -14.36 1.69 -13.38
N SER A 84 -13.39 2.20 -12.64
CA SER A 84 -13.62 3.38 -11.78
C SER A 84 -13.76 4.67 -12.59
N MET A 85 -13.15 4.72 -13.78
CA MET A 85 -13.20 5.83 -14.73
C MET A 85 -13.15 5.28 -16.15
N ALA A 86 -13.85 5.92 -17.08
CA ALA A 86 -13.78 5.59 -18.49
C ALA A 86 -14.09 6.83 -19.33
N GLY A 87 -13.50 6.91 -20.53
CA GLY A 87 -13.72 8.01 -21.43
C GLY A 87 -13.25 7.70 -22.85
N ALA A 88 -13.92 8.31 -23.82
CA ALA A 88 -13.65 8.09 -25.23
C ALA A 88 -12.86 9.26 -25.85
N MET A 89 -12.12 8.94 -26.91
CA MET A 89 -11.37 9.93 -27.68
C MET A 89 -11.29 9.59 -29.16
N ARG A 90 -11.05 10.64 -29.96
CA ARG A 90 -10.72 10.56 -31.38
C ARG A 90 -9.73 11.65 -31.77
N ILE A 91 -9.02 11.47 -32.87
CA ILE A 91 -8.17 12.53 -33.43
C ILE A 91 -9.08 13.66 -33.89
N GLY A 92 -8.75 14.90 -33.50
CA GLY A 92 -9.40 16.12 -33.93
C GLY A 92 -8.63 16.81 -35.09
N ASP A 93 -9.18 17.94 -35.57
CA ASP A 93 -8.47 18.76 -36.50
C ASP A 93 -7.26 19.41 -35.82
N PRO A 94 -6.08 19.47 -36.50
CA PRO A 94 -4.91 20.12 -35.92
C PRO A 94 -5.20 21.59 -35.64
N LEU A 95 -4.63 22.15 -34.59
CA LEU A 95 -4.80 23.55 -34.20
C LEU A 95 -3.51 24.31 -34.42
N THR A 96 -3.57 25.42 -35.22
CA THR A 96 -2.44 26.28 -35.50
C THR A 96 -2.48 27.50 -34.57
N PRO A 97 -1.50 27.67 -33.65
CA PRO A 97 -1.42 28.88 -32.83
C PRO A 97 -1.22 30.15 -33.67
N VAL A 98 -1.94 31.21 -33.36
CA VAL A 98 -1.78 32.50 -34.08
C VAL A 98 -0.36 33.06 -33.96
N SER A 99 0.34 32.77 -32.86
CA SER A 99 1.70 33.16 -32.57
C SER A 99 2.76 32.45 -33.46
N THR A 100 2.41 31.25 -33.97
CA THR A 100 3.34 30.42 -34.79
C THR A 100 2.62 29.87 -36.02
N PRO A 101 2.28 30.71 -37.00
CA PRO A 101 1.59 30.29 -38.22
C PRO A 101 2.33 29.18 -38.95
N GLY A 102 1.61 28.15 -39.40
CA GLY A 102 2.16 27.01 -40.12
C GLY A 102 2.85 25.94 -39.25
N LYS A 103 2.69 26.02 -37.93
CA LYS A 103 3.10 24.95 -36.99
C LYS A 103 1.87 24.42 -36.30
N ASP A 104 1.35 23.34 -36.84
CA ASP A 104 0.15 22.68 -36.34
C ASP A 104 0.45 21.85 -35.07
N ILE A 105 -0.43 21.94 -34.08
CA ILE A 105 -0.38 21.09 -32.90
C ILE A 105 -1.48 20.05 -33.04
N THR A 106 -1.14 18.79 -32.82
CA THR A 106 -2.12 17.70 -32.85
C THR A 106 -3.18 17.91 -31.76
N SER A 107 -4.45 17.85 -32.18
CA SER A 107 -5.58 17.88 -31.24
C SER A 107 -6.28 16.54 -31.14
N TYR A 108 -6.90 16.29 -30.01
CA TYR A 108 -7.77 15.15 -29.79
C TYR A 108 -9.08 15.63 -29.21
N GLN A 109 -10.18 15.13 -29.74
CA GLN A 109 -11.51 15.35 -29.17
C GLN A 109 -11.77 14.28 -28.13
N ILE A 110 -12.16 14.69 -26.92
CA ILE A 110 -12.30 13.82 -25.77
C ILE A 110 -13.65 14.01 -25.09
N THR A 111 -14.22 12.93 -24.54
CA THR A 111 -15.44 12.99 -23.75
C THR A 111 -15.16 13.48 -22.32
N PRO A 112 -16.19 13.92 -21.55
CA PRO A 112 -16.02 14.31 -20.15
C PRO A 112 -15.38 13.23 -19.27
N GLY A 113 -15.72 11.94 -19.48
CA GLY A 113 -15.12 10.84 -18.74
C GLY A 113 -13.62 10.71 -18.96
N MET A 114 -13.11 11.09 -20.15
CA MET A 114 -11.67 11.12 -20.40
C MET A 114 -10.96 12.24 -19.61
N ILE A 115 -11.64 13.37 -19.39
CA ILE A 115 -11.13 14.47 -18.54
C ILE A 115 -10.98 14.00 -17.10
N ASP A 116 -11.98 13.29 -16.57
CA ASP A 116 -11.95 12.73 -15.22
C ASP A 116 -10.75 11.78 -15.06
N LEU A 117 -10.51 10.93 -16.06
CA LEU A 117 -9.38 9.99 -16.08
C LEU A 117 -8.02 10.71 -16.07
N LEU A 118 -7.85 11.74 -16.89
CA LEU A 118 -6.62 12.52 -16.97
C LEU A 118 -6.39 13.37 -15.72
N ALA A 119 -7.43 13.98 -15.17
CA ALA A 119 -7.34 14.74 -13.93
C ALA A 119 -6.94 13.85 -12.73
N ALA A 120 -7.47 12.63 -12.69
CA ALA A 120 -7.13 11.67 -11.65
C ALA A 120 -5.72 11.05 -11.81
N ALA A 121 -5.10 11.18 -12.99
CA ALA A 121 -3.71 10.77 -13.20
C ALA A 121 -2.69 11.79 -12.66
N ASP A 122 -3.14 13.00 -12.29
CA ASP A 122 -2.28 14.00 -11.66
C ASP A 122 -1.85 13.53 -10.25
N ALA A 123 -0.57 13.20 -10.12
CA ALA A 123 0.02 12.77 -8.85
C ALA A 123 -0.10 13.81 -7.73
N THR A 124 -0.33 15.10 -8.07
CA THR A 124 -0.49 16.19 -7.08
C THR A 124 -1.91 16.29 -6.53
N GLY A 125 -2.90 15.68 -7.20
CA GLY A 125 -4.31 15.74 -6.86
C GLY A 125 -4.90 17.16 -6.90
N ARG A 126 -4.25 18.10 -7.58
CA ARG A 126 -4.66 19.51 -7.66
C ARG A 126 -5.50 19.81 -8.89
N THR A 127 -5.36 18.99 -9.92
CA THR A 127 -6.08 19.17 -11.18
C THR A 127 -7.53 18.72 -10.99
N ARG A 128 -8.46 19.64 -11.23
CA ARG A 128 -9.90 19.36 -11.18
C ARG A 128 -10.42 19.13 -12.59
N PRO A 129 -11.30 18.15 -12.81
CA PRO A 129 -11.91 17.95 -14.11
C PRO A 129 -12.77 19.17 -14.46
N ASP A 130 -12.51 19.75 -15.65
CA ASP A 130 -13.24 20.90 -16.18
C ASP A 130 -13.37 20.75 -17.70
N ALA A 131 -14.57 20.60 -18.18
CA ALA A 131 -14.91 20.47 -19.59
C ALA A 131 -15.24 21.81 -20.27
N SER A 132 -15.10 22.95 -19.58
CA SER A 132 -15.49 24.26 -20.09
C SER A 132 -14.52 24.85 -21.13
N GLY A 133 -13.34 24.27 -21.28
CA GLY A 133 -12.28 24.71 -22.18
C GLY A 133 -11.34 23.60 -22.59
N ILE A 134 -10.29 23.97 -23.32
CA ILE A 134 -9.30 23.01 -23.81
C ILE A 134 -8.32 22.60 -22.70
N TRP A 135 -7.76 21.39 -22.82
CA TRP A 135 -6.68 20.90 -22.00
C TRP A 135 -5.40 20.86 -22.84
N VAL A 136 -4.29 21.30 -22.28
CA VAL A 136 -2.99 21.34 -22.97
C VAL A 136 -1.97 20.55 -22.20
N SER A 137 -1.04 19.88 -22.91
CA SER A 137 0.08 19.25 -22.25
C SER A 137 1.00 20.29 -21.59
N SER A 138 1.74 19.88 -20.55
CA SER A 138 2.70 20.74 -19.86
C SER A 138 3.73 21.36 -20.80
N ASP A 139 4.17 20.61 -21.83
CA ASP A 139 5.14 21.11 -22.82
C ASP A 139 4.53 22.21 -23.70
N VAL A 140 3.29 22.04 -24.17
CA VAL A 140 2.56 23.10 -24.91
C VAL A 140 2.32 24.30 -24.00
N ALA A 141 1.92 24.08 -22.76
CA ALA A 141 1.70 25.16 -21.80
C ALA A 141 2.98 25.96 -21.53
N HIS A 142 4.11 25.28 -21.39
CA HIS A 142 5.42 25.91 -21.21
C HIS A 142 5.85 26.75 -22.43
N ASP A 143 5.76 26.15 -23.63
CA ASP A 143 6.24 26.81 -24.86
C ASP A 143 5.43 28.06 -25.25
N PHE A 144 4.12 28.04 -24.95
CA PHE A 144 3.23 29.17 -25.25
C PHE A 144 2.92 30.06 -24.06
N GLY A 145 3.51 29.78 -22.88
CA GLY A 145 3.27 30.54 -21.64
C GLY A 145 1.81 30.47 -21.17
N LEU A 146 1.14 29.33 -21.37
CA LEU A 146 -0.25 29.16 -21.03
C LEU A 146 -0.45 28.81 -19.55
N ALA A 147 -1.53 29.31 -18.98
CA ALA A 147 -1.95 28.97 -17.63
C ALA A 147 -3.46 28.68 -17.61
N VAL A 148 -3.90 27.88 -16.63
CA VAL A 148 -5.32 27.60 -16.44
C VAL A 148 -6.10 28.91 -16.28
N GLY A 149 -7.21 29.03 -16.99
CA GLY A 149 -8.03 30.24 -17.10
C GLY A 149 -7.56 31.24 -18.16
N GLY A 150 -6.37 31.05 -18.73
CA GLY A 150 -5.82 31.91 -19.79
C GLY A 150 -6.42 31.60 -21.18
N PRO A 151 -6.41 32.60 -22.09
CA PRO A 151 -6.84 32.42 -23.47
C PRO A 151 -5.73 31.80 -24.34
N PHE A 152 -6.08 30.93 -25.26
CA PHE A 152 -5.21 30.42 -26.30
C PHE A 152 -5.81 30.69 -27.67
N ALA A 153 -5.16 31.55 -28.46
CA ALA A 153 -5.63 31.95 -29.78
C ALA A 153 -5.07 31.00 -30.86
N THR A 154 -5.97 30.40 -31.63
CA THR A 154 -5.66 29.50 -32.75
C THR A 154 -6.38 29.96 -34.01
N ASP A 155 -6.10 29.35 -35.16
CA ASP A 155 -6.81 29.54 -36.44
C ASP A 155 -8.31 29.20 -36.33
N HIS A 156 -8.71 28.37 -35.38
CA HIS A 156 -10.12 28.02 -35.10
C HIS A 156 -10.80 28.98 -34.08
N GLY A 157 -10.08 30.03 -33.65
CA GLY A 157 -10.58 31.01 -32.69
C GLY A 157 -9.82 30.98 -31.35
N THR A 158 -10.37 31.67 -30.36
CA THR A 158 -9.77 31.72 -29.02
C THR A 158 -10.49 30.77 -28.08
N ALA A 159 -9.76 29.83 -27.50
CA ALA A 159 -10.24 28.90 -26.48
C ALA A 159 -9.66 29.24 -25.09
N THR A 160 -10.39 28.95 -24.03
CA THR A 160 -9.87 29.06 -22.66
C THR A 160 -9.17 27.76 -22.26
N VAL A 161 -8.01 27.85 -21.65
CA VAL A 161 -7.31 26.68 -21.07
C VAL A 161 -8.00 26.29 -19.78
N ALA A 162 -8.71 25.15 -19.78
CA ALA A 162 -9.38 24.61 -18.58
C ALA A 162 -8.44 23.78 -17.70
N GLY A 163 -7.44 23.14 -18.32
CA GLY A 163 -6.48 22.31 -17.59
C GLY A 163 -5.14 22.18 -18.28
N VAL A 164 -4.13 21.89 -17.49
CA VAL A 164 -2.79 21.49 -17.95
C VAL A 164 -2.52 20.10 -17.40
N PHE A 165 -2.11 19.18 -18.26
CA PHE A 165 -1.82 17.81 -17.86
C PHE A 165 -0.37 17.43 -18.13
N ASP A 166 0.22 16.66 -17.23
CA ASP A 166 1.55 16.10 -17.38
C ASP A 166 1.49 14.75 -18.11
N TRP A 167 2.39 14.59 -19.08
CA TRP A 167 2.51 13.34 -19.83
C TRP A 167 3.96 12.87 -19.84
N PRO A 168 4.46 12.25 -18.72
CA PRO A 168 5.84 11.81 -18.61
C PRO A 168 6.13 10.63 -19.55
N ASN A 169 7.39 10.50 -19.96
CA ASN A 169 7.88 9.38 -20.74
C ASN A 169 8.21 8.19 -19.80
N ASP A 170 7.19 7.51 -19.32
CA ASP A 170 7.26 6.40 -18.37
C ASP A 170 6.76 5.06 -18.94
N GLY A 171 6.70 4.96 -20.29
CA GLY A 171 6.19 3.79 -21.02
C GLY A 171 4.80 4.00 -21.61
N ARG A 172 4.16 5.15 -21.36
CA ARG A 172 2.95 5.59 -22.06
C ARG A 172 3.23 5.92 -23.51
N ASP A 173 2.19 5.90 -24.35
CA ASP A 173 2.26 6.40 -25.71
C ASP A 173 2.66 7.89 -25.74
N THR A 174 3.65 8.24 -26.52
CA THR A 174 4.23 9.60 -26.56
C THR A 174 3.36 10.64 -27.28
N ARG A 175 2.25 10.25 -27.91
CA ARG A 175 1.38 11.14 -28.70
C ARG A 175 0.79 12.32 -27.92
N PHE A 176 0.67 12.21 -26.60
CA PHE A 176 0.14 13.28 -25.74
C PHE A 176 1.20 14.20 -25.14
N VAL A 177 2.48 13.94 -25.37
CA VAL A 177 3.56 14.80 -24.85
C VAL A 177 3.39 16.23 -25.36
N TYR A 178 2.98 16.40 -26.62
CA TYR A 178 2.76 17.70 -27.23
C TYR A 178 1.40 17.74 -27.95
N ALA A 179 0.33 17.86 -27.17
CA ALA A 179 -1.04 17.74 -27.67
C ALA A 179 -2.01 18.71 -26.97
N ILE A 180 -3.10 19.00 -27.68
CA ILE A 180 -4.27 19.74 -27.18
C ILE A 180 -5.46 18.80 -27.14
N LEU A 181 -6.18 18.77 -26.02
CA LEU A 181 -7.39 17.99 -25.84
C LEU A 181 -8.59 18.92 -25.83
N VAL A 182 -9.54 18.65 -26.71
CA VAL A 182 -10.75 19.45 -26.90
C VAL A 182 -11.95 18.66 -26.38
N PRO A 183 -12.59 19.08 -25.28
CA PRO A 183 -13.79 18.43 -24.79
C PRO A 183 -14.94 18.53 -25.77
N VAL A 184 -15.59 17.39 -26.02
CA VAL A 184 -16.79 17.29 -26.86
C VAL A 184 -17.87 16.46 -26.15
N SER A 185 -19.11 16.55 -26.60
CA SER A 185 -20.16 15.69 -26.06
C SER A 185 -19.88 14.22 -26.37
N ALA A 186 -20.13 13.33 -25.40
CA ALA A 186 -20.04 11.89 -25.62
C ALA A 186 -21.01 11.36 -26.69
N THR A 187 -22.03 12.16 -27.08
CA THR A 187 -22.99 11.84 -28.13
C THR A 187 -22.61 12.43 -29.49
N ASP A 188 -21.46 13.12 -29.58
CA ASP A 188 -21.03 13.78 -30.81
C ASP A 188 -20.31 12.80 -31.76
N GLY A 189 -21.12 12.04 -32.52
CA GLY A 189 -20.61 11.07 -33.49
C GLY A 189 -19.96 9.84 -32.84
N THR A 190 -19.02 9.23 -33.58
CA THR A 190 -18.26 8.05 -33.12
C THR A 190 -16.84 8.42 -32.74
N PHE A 191 -16.27 7.66 -31.83
CA PHE A 191 -14.90 7.79 -31.36
C PHE A 191 -14.04 6.64 -31.91
N THR A 192 -12.72 6.76 -31.78
CA THR A 192 -11.77 5.74 -32.22
C THR A 192 -11.16 4.96 -31.07
N GLU A 193 -11.24 5.48 -29.86
CA GLU A 193 -10.71 4.84 -28.66
C GLU A 193 -11.65 5.02 -27.48
N CYS A 194 -11.75 3.99 -26.64
CA CYS A 194 -12.35 4.06 -25.30
C CYS A 194 -11.32 3.58 -24.29
N TRP A 195 -11.05 4.39 -23.30
CA TRP A 195 -10.14 4.11 -22.20
C TRP A 195 -10.94 3.77 -20.96
N ALA A 196 -10.49 2.74 -20.24
CA ALA A 196 -11.10 2.32 -18.98
C ALA A 196 -10.01 2.08 -17.94
N ARG A 197 -10.19 2.67 -16.78
CA ARG A 197 -9.27 2.57 -15.64
C ARG A 197 -9.88 1.67 -14.58
N GLN A 198 -9.18 0.59 -14.23
CA GLN A 198 -9.64 -0.34 -13.22
C GLN A 198 -8.49 -0.85 -12.36
N TRP A 199 -8.61 -0.66 -11.05
CA TRP A 199 -7.68 -1.20 -10.08
C TRP A 199 -8.44 -1.91 -8.94
N PRO A 200 -8.09 -3.16 -8.58
CA PRO A 200 -7.16 -4.06 -9.31
C PRO A 200 -7.67 -4.43 -10.70
N ALA A 201 -6.74 -4.92 -11.58
CA ALA A 201 -7.07 -5.35 -12.92
C ALA A 201 -8.13 -6.48 -12.90
N SER A 202 -9.06 -6.45 -13.85
CA SER A 202 -10.13 -7.43 -14.00
C SER A 202 -10.31 -7.84 -15.46
N ASP A 203 -10.48 -9.14 -15.71
CA ASP A 203 -10.76 -9.65 -17.05
C ASP A 203 -12.10 -9.15 -17.62
N GLN A 204 -13.01 -8.69 -16.75
CA GLN A 204 -14.28 -8.11 -17.18
C GLN A 204 -14.11 -6.78 -17.92
N THR A 205 -13.03 -6.01 -17.62
CA THR A 205 -12.76 -4.73 -18.27
C THR A 205 -12.65 -4.88 -19.77
N GLU A 206 -12.00 -5.93 -20.26
CA GLU A 206 -11.89 -6.19 -21.69
C GLU A 206 -13.25 -6.44 -22.33
N THR A 207 -14.10 -7.26 -21.71
CA THR A 207 -15.46 -7.53 -22.19
C THR A 207 -16.31 -6.26 -22.22
N LEU A 208 -16.20 -5.42 -21.20
CA LEU A 208 -16.91 -4.14 -21.12
C LEU A 208 -16.44 -3.18 -22.20
N LEU A 209 -15.14 -3.12 -22.48
CA LEU A 209 -14.59 -2.31 -23.58
C LEU A 209 -15.12 -2.75 -24.94
N TYR A 210 -15.19 -4.06 -25.22
CA TYR A 210 -15.78 -4.54 -26.46
C TYR A 210 -17.25 -4.17 -26.62
N SER A 211 -18.00 -3.97 -25.53
CA SER A 211 -19.40 -3.56 -25.59
C SER A 211 -19.60 -2.12 -26.09
N THR A 212 -18.54 -1.30 -26.12
CA THR A 212 -18.57 0.08 -26.63
C THR A 212 -18.47 0.16 -28.15
N VAL A 213 -18.10 -0.93 -28.82
CA VAL A 213 -17.89 -0.96 -30.28
C VAL A 213 -19.24 -1.05 -30.99
N VAL A 214 -19.58 -0.03 -31.79
CA VAL A 214 -20.83 0.05 -32.56
C VAL A 214 -20.74 -0.72 -33.86
N ALA A 215 -19.59 -0.61 -34.55
CA ALA A 215 -19.34 -1.32 -35.79
C ALA A 215 -17.88 -1.76 -35.85
N ALA A 216 -17.66 -3.01 -36.16
CA ALA A 216 -16.33 -3.52 -36.47
C ALA A 216 -16.13 -3.53 -37.99
N ASP A 217 -15.04 -2.88 -38.45
CA ASP A 217 -14.61 -3.03 -39.82
C ASP A 217 -13.82 -4.34 -39.94
N GLY A 218 -14.21 -5.20 -40.88
CA GLY A 218 -13.53 -6.48 -41.09
C GLY A 218 -12.06 -6.37 -41.48
N GLN A 219 -11.62 -5.16 -41.89
CA GLN A 219 -10.20 -4.88 -42.22
C GLN A 219 -9.42 -4.34 -41.01
N ASN A 220 -10.11 -3.70 -40.06
CA ASN A 220 -9.51 -3.17 -38.84
C ASN A 220 -10.33 -3.64 -37.61
N PRO A 221 -10.12 -4.86 -37.13
CA PRO A 221 -10.84 -5.36 -35.98
C PRO A 221 -10.48 -4.52 -34.74
N ALA A 222 -11.47 -4.29 -33.88
CA ALA A 222 -11.22 -3.64 -32.61
C ALA A 222 -10.25 -4.48 -31.75
N GLY A 223 -9.28 -3.82 -31.13
CA GLY A 223 -8.26 -4.47 -30.31
C GLY A 223 -8.07 -3.77 -28.99
N VAL A 224 -7.92 -4.57 -27.92
CA VAL A 224 -7.65 -4.08 -26.57
C VAL A 224 -6.16 -4.09 -26.28
N MET A 225 -5.66 -3.03 -25.66
CA MET A 225 -4.26 -2.91 -25.27
C MET A 225 -4.11 -2.07 -24.00
N ALA A 226 -3.00 -2.27 -23.29
CA ALA A 226 -2.64 -1.41 -22.16
C ALA A 226 -2.21 -0.02 -22.65
N VAL A 227 -2.62 1.05 -21.97
CA VAL A 227 -2.21 2.43 -22.25
C VAL A 227 -0.73 2.61 -21.96
N ASN A 228 -0.25 2.03 -20.87
CA ASN A 228 1.17 2.02 -20.54
C ASN A 228 1.77 0.64 -20.81
N LYS A 229 2.64 0.58 -21.84
CA LYS A 229 3.32 -0.67 -22.25
C LYS A 229 4.63 -0.94 -21.48
N GLY A 230 5.04 -0.02 -20.62
CA GLY A 230 6.23 -0.16 -19.78
C GLY A 230 6.02 -1.05 -18.55
N PHE A 231 4.76 -1.39 -18.25
CA PHE A 231 4.39 -2.24 -17.12
C PHE A 231 3.71 -3.53 -17.60
N ASP A 232 3.81 -4.57 -16.77
CA ASP A 232 3.09 -5.82 -16.99
C ASP A 232 1.58 -5.60 -16.80
N SER A 233 0.78 -5.87 -17.83
CA SER A 233 -0.68 -5.76 -17.83
C SER A 233 -1.38 -6.83 -16.98
N HIS A 234 -0.68 -7.94 -16.65
CA HIS A 234 -1.19 -9.05 -15.84
C HIS A 234 -0.79 -8.95 -14.37
N TYR A 235 -0.36 -7.77 -13.92
CA TYR A 235 0.02 -7.56 -12.53
C TYR A 235 -1.17 -7.71 -11.59
N ASP A 236 -1.12 -8.72 -10.74
CA ASP A 236 -2.11 -8.96 -9.69
C ASP A 236 -1.58 -8.47 -8.31
N ALA A 237 -2.05 -7.31 -7.89
CA ALA A 237 -1.70 -6.70 -6.60
C ALA A 237 -2.16 -7.57 -5.42
N GLN A 238 -3.33 -8.22 -5.54
CA GLN A 238 -3.89 -9.08 -4.49
C GLN A 238 -3.05 -10.35 -4.32
N ALA A 239 -2.71 -11.02 -5.42
CA ALA A 239 -1.83 -12.18 -5.39
C ALA A 239 -0.45 -11.81 -4.82
N GLY A 240 0.12 -10.66 -5.19
CA GLY A 240 1.36 -10.14 -4.63
C GLY A 240 1.29 -9.97 -3.11
N TYR A 241 0.19 -9.40 -2.60
CA TYR A 241 -0.03 -9.24 -1.17
C TYR A 241 -0.22 -10.57 -0.44
N LEU A 242 -1.04 -11.48 -0.97
CA LEU A 242 -1.34 -12.77 -0.34
C LEU A 242 -0.14 -13.72 -0.34
N ASN A 243 0.71 -13.66 -1.38
CA ASN A 243 1.86 -14.55 -1.54
C ASN A 243 3.17 -13.97 -1.00
N ARG A 244 3.15 -12.78 -0.38
CA ARG A 244 4.36 -12.18 0.18
C ARG A 244 5.00 -13.11 1.22
N MET A 245 6.33 -13.24 1.18
CA MET A 245 7.07 -14.08 2.12
C MET A 245 6.90 -13.62 3.57
N THR A 246 6.72 -12.33 3.76
CA THR A 246 6.58 -11.72 5.10
C THR A 246 5.27 -12.07 5.80
N ARG A 247 4.28 -12.66 5.14
CA ARG A 247 3.05 -13.16 5.79
C ARG A 247 3.32 -14.15 6.94
N TRP A 248 4.48 -14.78 6.94
CA TRP A 248 4.89 -15.75 7.94
C TRP A 248 5.69 -15.13 9.12
N THR A 249 5.99 -13.83 9.07
CA THR A 249 6.75 -13.15 10.14
C THR A 249 6.09 -13.25 11.51
N PRO A 250 4.75 -13.25 11.69
CA PRO A 250 4.16 -13.45 13.01
C PRO A 250 4.45 -14.84 13.58
N LEU A 251 4.51 -15.89 12.76
CA LEU A 251 4.87 -17.24 13.21
C LEU A 251 6.35 -17.34 13.57
N ALA A 252 7.23 -16.72 12.78
CA ALA A 252 8.65 -16.63 13.13
C ALA A 252 8.86 -15.86 14.45
N ALA A 253 8.15 -14.76 14.65
CA ALA A 253 8.16 -13.98 15.88
C ALA A 253 7.64 -14.79 17.07
N LEU A 254 6.57 -15.56 16.91
CA LEU A 254 6.06 -16.48 17.92
C LEU A 254 7.13 -17.50 18.34
N ALA A 255 7.82 -18.11 17.35
CA ALA A 255 8.89 -19.07 17.63
C ALA A 255 10.06 -18.43 18.39
N VAL A 256 10.50 -17.24 17.99
CA VAL A 256 11.53 -16.46 18.72
C VAL A 256 11.04 -16.12 20.12
N GLY A 257 9.78 -15.72 20.27
CA GLY A 257 9.16 -15.46 21.58
C GLY A 257 9.16 -16.69 22.51
N LEU A 258 8.79 -17.84 21.96
CA LEU A 258 8.84 -19.11 22.72
C LEU A 258 10.27 -19.41 23.22
N LEU A 259 11.28 -19.23 22.37
CA LEU A 259 12.68 -19.43 22.76
C LEU A 259 13.12 -18.46 23.86
N LEU A 260 12.81 -17.16 23.71
CA LEU A 260 13.14 -16.14 24.71
C LEU A 260 12.44 -16.43 26.05
N GLY A 261 11.17 -16.83 26.04
CA GLY A 261 10.43 -17.19 27.23
C GLY A 261 11.02 -18.42 27.95
N ILE A 262 11.42 -19.45 27.22
CA ILE A 262 12.11 -20.61 27.77
C ILE A 262 13.46 -20.20 28.40
N VAL A 263 14.25 -19.41 27.68
CA VAL A 263 15.58 -18.98 28.14
C VAL A 263 15.47 -18.13 29.40
N SER A 264 14.52 -17.19 29.48
CA SER A 264 14.31 -16.32 30.63
C SER A 264 14.10 -17.09 31.94
N VAL A 265 13.31 -18.17 31.89
CA VAL A 265 12.99 -18.99 33.07
C VAL A 265 14.09 -20.03 33.34
N ARG A 266 14.61 -20.69 32.31
CA ARG A 266 15.65 -21.73 32.50
C ARG A 266 16.95 -21.20 33.06
N ARG A 267 17.34 -19.97 32.77
CA ARG A 267 18.52 -19.34 33.38
C ARG A 267 18.43 -19.19 34.89
N ARG A 268 17.20 -19.04 35.43
CA ARG A 268 16.90 -18.83 36.84
C ARG A 268 16.33 -20.05 37.52
N ARG A 269 16.45 -21.25 36.92
CA ARG A 269 15.84 -22.48 37.43
C ARG A 269 16.25 -22.84 38.86
N LEU A 270 17.50 -22.51 39.25
CA LEU A 270 17.98 -22.75 40.62
C LEU A 270 17.29 -21.83 41.66
N GLU A 271 17.14 -20.55 41.31
CA GLU A 271 16.45 -19.59 42.19
C GLU A 271 15.00 -20.02 42.41
N TYR A 272 14.29 -20.39 41.34
CA TYR A 272 12.90 -20.84 41.44
C TYR A 272 12.76 -22.16 42.20
N ALA A 273 13.66 -23.11 42.00
CA ALA A 273 13.64 -24.37 42.76
C ALA A 273 13.96 -24.14 44.25
N GLY A 274 14.89 -23.25 44.58
CA GLY A 274 15.22 -22.84 45.93
C GLY A 274 14.06 -22.12 46.63
N ALA A 275 13.38 -21.23 45.93
CA ALA A 275 12.18 -20.54 46.48
C ALA A 275 11.03 -21.49 46.77
N LEU A 276 10.82 -22.52 45.94
CA LEU A 276 9.83 -23.60 46.26
C LEU A 276 10.25 -24.38 47.49
N HIS A 277 11.55 -24.71 47.65
CA HIS A 277 12.05 -25.43 48.80
C HIS A 277 11.91 -24.62 50.11
N SER A 278 12.02 -23.28 50.01
CA SER A 278 11.78 -22.38 51.17
C SER A 278 10.30 -22.14 51.49
N GLY A 279 9.38 -22.84 50.80
CA GLY A 279 7.93 -22.81 51.10
C GLY A 279 7.12 -21.83 50.24
N GLN A 280 7.68 -21.30 49.15
CA GLN A 280 6.93 -20.53 48.17
C GLN A 280 5.92 -21.43 47.47
N THR A 281 4.66 -20.99 47.34
CA THR A 281 3.66 -21.75 46.60
C THR A 281 3.90 -21.64 45.07
N LYS A 282 3.54 -22.69 44.33
CA LYS A 282 3.66 -22.74 42.89
C LYS A 282 2.92 -21.59 42.18
N GLY A 283 1.74 -21.26 42.68
CA GLY A 283 0.96 -20.13 42.17
C GLY A 283 1.67 -18.78 42.35
N ALA A 284 2.32 -18.56 43.51
CA ALA A 284 3.09 -17.34 43.76
C ALA A 284 4.32 -17.23 42.83
N GLN A 285 5.00 -18.36 42.59
CA GLN A 285 6.12 -18.42 41.60
C GLN A 285 5.67 -18.06 40.19
N LEU A 286 4.59 -18.69 39.71
CA LEU A 286 4.05 -18.41 38.36
C LEU A 286 3.60 -16.96 38.22
N LEU A 287 2.96 -16.41 39.25
CA LEU A 287 2.55 -15.00 39.26
C LEU A 287 3.76 -14.07 39.21
N GLY A 288 4.83 -14.36 39.92
CA GLY A 288 6.08 -13.63 39.87
C GLY A 288 6.69 -13.63 38.45
N ILE A 289 6.77 -14.83 37.83
CA ILE A 289 7.25 -14.99 36.44
C ILE A 289 6.36 -14.16 35.47
N ALA A 290 5.04 -14.23 35.63
CA ALA A 290 4.10 -13.48 34.78
C ALA A 290 4.31 -11.96 34.90
N ILE A 291 4.44 -11.43 36.11
CA ILE A 291 4.64 -10.00 36.37
C ILE A 291 5.99 -9.55 35.82
N GLU A 292 7.06 -10.26 36.09
CA GLU A 292 8.40 -9.95 35.54
C GLU A 292 8.36 -9.93 34.00
N THR A 293 7.79 -10.95 33.38
CA THR A 293 7.67 -11.08 31.91
C THR A 293 6.78 -9.98 31.31
N LEU A 294 5.67 -9.64 31.97
CA LEU A 294 4.79 -8.56 31.53
C LEU A 294 5.52 -7.19 31.56
N ILE A 295 6.33 -6.94 32.57
CA ILE A 295 7.05 -5.67 32.71
C ILE A 295 8.10 -5.54 31.59
N TRP A 296 9.07 -6.47 31.48
CA TRP A 296 10.12 -6.31 30.47
C TRP A 296 9.66 -6.63 29.06
N GLY A 297 8.84 -7.69 28.88
CA GLY A 297 8.34 -8.10 27.57
C GLY A 297 7.23 -7.19 27.06
N GLY A 298 6.29 -6.81 27.93
CA GLY A 298 5.19 -5.89 27.58
C GLY A 298 5.69 -4.49 27.23
N SER A 299 6.62 -3.93 28.06
CA SER A 299 7.21 -2.61 27.76
C SER A 299 8.06 -2.63 26.49
N ALA A 300 8.82 -3.70 26.22
CA ALA A 300 9.59 -3.86 24.98
C ALA A 300 8.67 -3.92 23.75
N SER A 301 7.58 -4.69 23.85
CA SER A 301 6.60 -4.82 22.77
C SER A 301 5.85 -3.50 22.52
N ALA A 302 5.50 -2.77 23.58
CA ALA A 302 4.87 -1.47 23.47
C ALA A 302 5.81 -0.43 22.83
N ALA A 303 7.08 -0.39 23.25
CA ALA A 303 8.10 0.48 22.66
C ALA A 303 8.32 0.14 21.17
N GLY A 304 8.44 -1.15 20.83
CA GLY A 304 8.54 -1.64 19.44
C GLY A 304 7.32 -1.26 18.61
N ALA A 305 6.11 -1.42 19.15
CA ALA A 305 4.88 -1.00 18.49
C ALA A 305 4.88 0.52 18.22
N GLY A 306 5.31 1.34 19.19
CA GLY A 306 5.44 2.78 18.99
C GLY A 306 6.40 3.17 17.86
N LEU A 307 7.54 2.47 17.74
CA LEU A 307 8.48 2.67 16.63
C LEU A 307 7.88 2.27 15.29
N LEU A 308 7.14 1.15 15.24
CA LEU A 308 6.43 0.71 14.03
C LEU A 308 5.34 1.69 13.61
N VAL A 309 4.56 2.24 14.56
CA VAL A 309 3.58 3.30 14.29
C VAL A 309 4.26 4.51 13.64
N ALA A 310 5.33 5.02 14.25
CA ALA A 310 6.06 6.16 13.70
C ALA A 310 6.63 5.88 12.30
N TYR A 311 7.10 4.66 12.06
CA TYR A 311 7.59 4.23 10.74
C TYR A 311 6.45 4.15 9.70
N CYS A 312 5.35 3.47 10.01
CA CYS A 312 4.22 3.32 9.09
C CYS A 312 3.59 4.67 8.73
N VAL A 313 3.35 5.55 9.72
CA VAL A 313 2.76 6.88 9.47
C VAL A 313 3.66 7.76 8.58
N ARG A 314 5.00 7.61 8.68
CA ARG A 314 5.93 8.38 7.85
C ARG A 314 6.12 7.83 6.44
N MET A 315 6.03 6.53 6.27
CA MET A 315 6.49 5.85 5.05
C MET A 315 5.36 5.36 4.16
N SER A 316 4.14 5.15 4.69
CA SER A 316 2.95 4.79 3.91
C SER A 316 2.47 5.99 3.08
N GLN A 317 2.03 5.74 1.85
CA GLN A 317 1.59 6.76 0.91
C GLN A 317 0.06 6.88 0.84
N SER A 318 -0.68 5.82 1.16
CA SER A 318 -2.14 5.82 1.06
C SER A 318 -2.82 5.53 2.40
N ASP A 319 -2.70 4.31 2.92
CA ASP A 319 -3.37 3.88 4.15
C ASP A 319 -2.39 3.33 5.20
N PRO A 320 -1.87 4.20 6.09
CA PRO A 320 -0.96 3.79 7.14
C PRO A 320 -1.60 2.79 8.11
N MET A 321 -2.95 2.75 8.23
CA MET A 321 -3.63 1.87 9.16
C MET A 321 -3.59 0.41 8.69
N ALA A 322 -3.78 0.15 7.40
CA ALA A 322 -3.68 -1.19 6.83
C ALA A 322 -2.26 -1.76 7.01
N VAL A 323 -1.23 -0.96 6.73
CA VAL A 323 0.18 -1.33 6.94
C VAL A 323 0.45 -1.62 8.42
N LEU A 324 -0.06 -0.77 9.32
CA LEU A 324 0.13 -0.89 10.76
C LEU A 324 -0.50 -2.17 11.33
N VAL A 325 -1.72 -2.50 10.90
CA VAL A 325 -2.39 -3.75 11.32
C VAL A 325 -1.58 -4.99 10.92
N ALA A 326 -0.99 -4.99 9.72
CA ALA A 326 -0.12 -6.07 9.29
C ALA A 326 1.14 -6.16 10.16
N ALA A 327 1.83 -5.03 10.38
CA ALA A 327 3.08 -4.94 11.13
C ALA A 327 2.93 -5.31 12.62
N LEU A 328 1.86 -4.86 13.29
CA LEU A 328 1.65 -5.07 14.73
C LEU A 328 1.33 -6.52 15.12
N ARG A 329 0.88 -7.35 14.18
CA ARG A 329 0.70 -8.79 14.41
C ARG A 329 1.99 -9.46 14.86
N THR A 330 3.13 -9.00 14.38
CA THR A 330 4.46 -9.56 14.65
C THR A 330 4.91 -9.36 16.10
N PRO A 331 5.00 -8.14 16.66
CA PRO A 331 5.35 -7.95 18.06
C PRO A 331 4.30 -8.52 19.03
N ALA A 332 3.02 -8.56 18.65
CA ALA A 332 1.98 -9.20 19.44
C ALA A 332 2.18 -10.73 19.54
N ALA A 333 2.51 -11.39 18.42
CA ALA A 333 2.81 -12.82 18.39
C ALA A 333 4.10 -13.13 19.17
N LEU A 334 5.14 -12.28 19.06
CA LEU A 334 6.37 -12.40 19.83
C LEU A 334 6.08 -12.37 21.33
N PHE A 335 5.35 -11.37 21.80
CA PHE A 335 4.98 -11.22 23.21
C PHE A 335 4.14 -12.39 23.71
N ALA A 336 3.15 -12.82 22.94
CA ALA A 336 2.35 -14.01 23.29
C ALA A 336 3.23 -15.25 23.45
N GLY A 337 4.19 -15.47 22.52
CA GLY A 337 5.16 -16.55 22.59
C GLY A 337 6.01 -16.50 23.86
N VAL A 338 6.53 -15.32 24.19
CA VAL A 338 7.32 -15.10 25.42
C VAL A 338 6.51 -15.46 26.66
N MET A 339 5.29 -14.93 26.77
CA MET A 339 4.40 -15.17 27.92
C MET A 339 4.05 -16.65 28.08
N VAL A 340 3.60 -17.29 27.00
CA VAL A 340 3.22 -18.71 27.03
C VAL A 340 4.41 -19.58 27.41
N ALA A 341 5.56 -19.36 26.81
CA ALA A 341 6.74 -20.18 27.09
C ALA A 341 7.33 -19.94 28.48
N ALA A 342 7.30 -18.71 28.99
CA ALA A 342 7.72 -18.42 30.36
C ALA A 342 6.81 -19.12 31.37
N MET A 343 5.49 -19.06 31.18
CA MET A 343 4.53 -19.74 32.04
C MET A 343 4.69 -21.26 32.01
N LEU A 344 4.77 -21.86 30.82
CA LEU A 344 4.95 -23.30 30.65
C LEU A 344 6.28 -23.76 31.24
N SER A 345 7.39 -23.02 31.02
CA SER A 345 8.69 -23.32 31.60
C SER A 345 8.65 -23.23 33.13
N GLY A 346 7.97 -22.21 33.69
CA GLY A 346 7.75 -22.08 35.12
C GLY A 346 7.01 -23.28 35.70
N LEU A 347 6.01 -23.84 35.02
CA LEU A 347 5.26 -25.03 35.46
C LEU A 347 6.16 -26.26 35.56
N THR A 348 7.19 -26.43 34.75
CA THR A 348 8.07 -27.59 34.72
C THR A 348 9.09 -27.64 35.87
N ILE A 349 9.35 -26.51 36.54
CA ILE A 349 10.30 -26.46 37.66
C ILE A 349 9.66 -27.09 38.90
N ARG A 350 10.36 -28.07 39.53
CA ARG A 350 9.90 -28.77 40.74
C ARG A 350 10.97 -28.66 41.83
N GLU A 351 10.54 -28.65 43.07
CA GLU A 351 11.39 -28.66 44.27
C GLU A 351 12.40 -29.82 44.23
N SER A 352 11.93 -31.02 43.89
CA SER A 352 12.76 -32.25 43.81
C SER A 352 13.93 -32.18 42.84
N GLN A 353 13.98 -31.19 41.95
CA GLN A 353 15.04 -31.01 40.98
C GLN A 353 16.18 -30.15 41.50
N LEU A 354 16.10 -29.57 42.72
CA LEU A 354 17.11 -28.67 43.27
C LEU A 354 18.47 -29.31 43.31
N PHE A 355 18.60 -30.52 43.91
CA PHE A 355 19.87 -31.23 43.98
C PHE A 355 20.45 -31.65 42.65
N ARG A 356 19.63 -31.99 41.66
CA ARG A 356 20.07 -32.28 40.29
C ARG A 356 20.64 -31.06 39.60
N PHE A 357 20.03 -29.89 39.83
CA PHE A 357 20.52 -28.63 39.23
C PHE A 357 21.86 -28.16 39.85
N PHE A 358 22.13 -28.47 41.13
CA PHE A 358 23.40 -28.22 41.78
C PHE A 358 24.54 -29.11 41.19
N LYS A 359 24.26 -30.38 40.89
CA LYS A 359 25.24 -31.33 40.39
C LYS A 359 25.67 -31.06 38.91
N HIS A 360 24.90 -30.34 38.13
CA HIS A 360 25.15 -30.04 36.70
C HIS A 360 25.44 -28.54 36.44
N ARG A 361 26.08 -27.90 37.41
CA ARG A 361 26.51 -26.50 37.28
C ARG A 361 27.91 -26.38 36.68
#